data_498de0593f2e26a7116583c27c3080ac
#
_entry.id   498de0593f2e26a7116583c27c3080ac
#
_cell.length_a   1.000
_cell.length_b   1.000
_cell.length_c   1.000
_cell.angle_alpha   90.00
_cell.angle_beta   90.00
_cell.angle_gamma   90.00
#
_symmetry.space_group_name_H-M   'P 1'
#
loop_
_entity.id
_entity.type
_entity.pdbx_description
1 polymer ?
#
loop_
_entity_poly.entity_id
_entity_poly.type
_entity_poly.pdbx_seq_one_letter_code
_entity_poly.pdbx_strand_id
1 'polypeptide(L)'
;MERKYILAVKALSGYVLQVDFVSGSRLLLDMKPCLDKIRFRSLTDPQVWNSAVTNGVFVRFGNVELSHDEILSMAEREHNSPNI
;
A
#
# COMPACT_ATOMS: atom_id res chain seq x y z
N MET A 1 11.44 15.02 15.98
CA MET A 1 11.81 14.77 14.59
C MET A 1 11.10 13.53 14.08
N GLU A 2 10.43 13.68 12.97
CA GLU A 2 9.68 12.57 12.40
C GLU A 2 10.60 11.59 11.69
N ARG A 3 10.40 10.32 11.97
CA ARG A 3 11.16 9.29 11.28
C ARG A 3 10.39 8.84 10.05
N LYS A 4 11.05 8.85 8.92
CA LYS A 4 10.46 8.40 7.68
C LYS A 4 10.88 6.96 7.40
N TYR A 5 9.93 6.17 6.96
CA TYR A 5 10.17 4.76 6.62
C TYR A 5 10.02 4.51 5.13
N ILE A 6 9.15 5.27 4.48
CA ILE A 6 8.79 5.07 3.09
C ILE A 6 9.45 6.16 2.25
N LEU A 7 10.18 5.72 1.24
CA LEU A 7 10.85 6.64 0.33
C LEU A 7 9.93 7.07 -0.79
N ALA A 8 9.21 6.12 -1.38
CA ALA A 8 8.35 6.39 -2.52
C ALA A 8 7.31 5.29 -2.67
N VAL A 9 6.20 5.62 -3.33
CA VAL A 9 5.18 4.64 -3.66
C VAL A 9 4.78 4.80 -5.12
N LYS A 10 4.31 3.72 -5.71
CA LYS A 10 3.85 3.72 -7.08
C LYS A 10 2.69 2.75 -7.21
N ALA A 11 1.60 3.24 -7.79
CA ALA A 11 0.43 2.41 -8.06
C ALA A 11 0.63 1.76 -9.42
N LEU A 12 0.73 0.44 -9.43
CA LEU A 12 0.97 -0.31 -10.67
C LEU A 12 -0.35 -0.91 -11.16
N SER A 13 -0.34 -1.35 -12.42
CA SER A 13 -1.51 -2.00 -12.98
C SER A 13 -1.79 -3.29 -12.24
N GLY A 14 -3.06 -3.72 -12.23
CA GLY A 14 -3.45 -4.92 -11.52
C GLY A 14 -3.55 -4.73 -10.02
N TYR A 15 -3.61 -3.48 -9.55
CA TYR A 15 -3.77 -3.13 -8.14
C TYR A 15 -2.60 -3.63 -7.29
N VAL A 16 -1.41 -3.57 -7.84
CA VAL A 16 -0.18 -3.84 -7.07
C VAL A 16 0.41 -2.51 -6.64
N LEU A 17 0.64 -2.36 -5.35
CA LEU A 17 1.25 -1.15 -4.81
C LEU A 17 2.72 -1.42 -4.58
N GLN A 18 3.57 -0.63 -5.22
CA GLN A 18 5.01 -0.71 -5.02
C GLN A 18 5.41 0.28 -3.94
N VAL A 19 6.05 -0.21 -2.91
CA VAL A 19 6.50 0.63 -1.80
C VAL A 19 8.02 0.49 -1.69
N ASP A 20 8.71 1.61 -1.84
CA ASP A 20 10.15 1.64 -1.66
C ASP A 20 10.45 2.23 -0.30
N PHE A 21 11.26 1.54 0.49
CA PHE A 21 11.56 1.95 1.84
C PHE A 21 12.90 2.68 1.90
N VAL A 22 13.03 3.52 2.91
CA VAL A 22 14.26 4.27 3.14
C VAL A 22 15.45 3.32 3.32
N SER A 23 15.20 2.13 3.84
CA SER A 23 16.24 1.12 4.04
C SER A 23 16.81 0.56 2.74
N GLY A 24 16.16 0.83 1.61
CA GLY A 24 16.56 0.27 0.34
C GLY A 24 15.73 -0.95 -0.08
N SER A 25 14.85 -1.40 0.80
CA SER A 25 13.96 -2.53 0.49
C SER A 25 12.80 -2.09 -0.38
N ARG A 26 12.23 -3.02 -1.11
CA ARG A 26 11.05 -2.79 -1.94
C ARG A 26 10.01 -3.85 -1.66
N LEU A 27 8.77 -3.42 -1.57
CA LEU A 27 7.64 -4.29 -1.34
C LEU A 27 6.66 -4.13 -2.49
N LEU A 28 6.17 -5.25 -3.01
CA LEU A 28 5.06 -5.24 -3.97
C LEU A 28 3.86 -5.85 -3.26
N LEU A 29 2.87 -5.05 -3.00
CA LEU A 29 1.69 -5.46 -2.23
C LEU A 29 0.49 -5.59 -3.15
N ASP A 30 -0.08 -6.78 -3.21
CA ASP A 30 -1.28 -7.01 -4.01
C ASP A 30 -2.49 -6.53 -3.23
N MET A 31 -3.09 -5.44 -3.70
CA MET A 31 -4.25 -4.84 -3.04
C MET A 31 -5.58 -5.40 -3.57
N LYS A 32 -5.53 -6.26 -4.58
CA LYS A 32 -6.75 -6.76 -5.20
C LYS A 32 -7.69 -7.44 -4.20
N PRO A 33 -7.20 -8.30 -3.29
CA PRO A 33 -8.09 -8.94 -2.33
C PRO A 33 -8.76 -7.96 -1.36
N CYS A 34 -8.26 -6.73 -1.27
CA CYS A 34 -8.81 -5.74 -0.34
C CYS A 34 -9.89 -4.88 -0.95
N LEU A 35 -10.08 -4.96 -2.26
CA LEU A 35 -10.95 -4.00 -2.96
C LEU A 35 -12.44 -4.16 -2.62
N ASP A 36 -12.84 -5.32 -2.12
CA ASP A 36 -14.23 -5.54 -1.74
C ASP A 36 -14.54 -5.02 -0.33
N LYS A 37 -13.53 -4.57 0.40
CA LYS A 37 -13.76 -4.01 1.73
C LYS A 37 -14.22 -2.56 1.59
N ILE A 38 -15.14 -2.17 2.47
CA ILE A 38 -15.73 -0.84 2.41
C ILE A 38 -14.65 0.24 2.43
N ARG A 39 -13.65 0.06 3.28
CA ARG A 39 -12.59 1.04 3.44
C ARG A 39 -11.81 1.29 2.14
N PHE A 40 -11.64 0.25 1.32
CA PHE A 40 -10.80 0.33 0.13
C PHE A 40 -11.59 0.37 -1.18
N ARG A 41 -12.90 0.46 -1.09
CA ARG A 41 -13.73 0.37 -2.28
C ARG A 41 -13.45 1.49 -3.29
N SER A 42 -13.10 2.68 -2.80
CA SER A 42 -12.81 3.81 -3.69
C SER A 42 -11.58 3.57 -4.55
N LEU A 43 -10.73 2.62 -4.18
CA LEU A 43 -9.54 2.31 -4.98
C LEU A 43 -9.90 1.67 -6.32
N THR A 44 -11.13 1.20 -6.49
CA THR A 44 -11.57 0.69 -7.78
C THR A 44 -11.69 1.78 -8.83
N ASP A 45 -11.75 3.05 -8.40
CA ASP A 45 -11.70 4.18 -9.31
C ASP A 45 -10.24 4.39 -9.73
N PRO A 46 -9.92 4.29 -11.02
CA PRO A 46 -8.52 4.42 -11.46
C PRO A 46 -7.88 5.73 -11.07
N GLN A 47 -8.66 6.81 -10.99
CA GLN A 47 -8.11 8.10 -10.59
C GLN A 47 -7.67 8.08 -9.14
N VAL A 48 -8.44 7.42 -8.29
CA VAL A 48 -8.09 7.30 -6.87
C VAL A 48 -6.86 6.40 -6.73
N TRP A 49 -6.88 5.25 -7.41
CA TRP A 49 -5.77 4.30 -7.33
C TRP A 49 -4.45 4.97 -7.76
N ASN A 50 -4.49 5.72 -8.86
CA ASN A 50 -3.29 6.32 -9.42
C ASN A 50 -2.85 7.58 -8.67
N SER A 51 -3.59 8.00 -7.65
CA SER A 51 -3.24 9.18 -6.87
C SER A 51 -2.33 8.88 -5.69
N ALA A 52 -1.79 7.66 -5.61
CA ALA A 52 -0.98 7.23 -4.47
C ALA A 52 0.20 8.18 -4.23
N VAL A 53 0.30 8.64 -3.00
CA VAL A 53 1.41 9.52 -2.56
C VAL A 53 1.82 9.08 -1.16
N THR A 54 3.00 9.52 -0.75
CA THR A 54 3.48 9.23 0.60
C THR A 54 4.12 10.46 1.20
N ASN A 55 3.98 10.58 2.52
CA ASN A 55 4.72 11.58 3.28
C ASN A 55 5.89 10.96 4.05
N GLY A 56 6.17 9.67 3.79
CA GLY A 56 7.24 8.96 4.47
C GLY A 56 6.75 8.02 5.56
N VAL A 57 5.55 8.25 6.07
CA VAL A 57 4.96 7.44 7.14
C VAL A 57 3.67 6.78 6.70
N PHE A 58 2.89 7.47 5.88
CA PHE A 58 1.62 6.99 5.37
C PHE A 58 1.63 6.95 3.86
N VAL A 59 0.82 6.08 3.30
CA VAL A 59 0.49 6.09 1.88
C VAL A 59 -0.96 6.55 1.77
N ARG A 60 -1.23 7.47 0.88
CA ARG A 60 -2.57 8.03 0.73
C ARG A 60 -3.06 7.90 -0.70
N PHE A 61 -4.31 7.46 -0.85
CA PHE A 61 -5.01 7.43 -2.13
C PHE A 61 -6.32 8.19 -1.90
N GLY A 62 -6.36 9.48 -2.23
CA GLY A 62 -7.55 10.26 -1.93
C GLY A 62 -7.88 10.21 -0.44
N ASN A 63 -9.00 9.59 -0.09
CA ASN A 63 -9.44 9.48 1.29
C ASN A 63 -8.92 8.24 2.01
N VAL A 64 -8.25 7.36 1.29
CA VAL A 64 -7.75 6.11 1.87
C VAL A 64 -6.32 6.31 2.32
N GLU A 65 -6.04 5.96 3.57
CA GLU A 65 -4.71 6.10 4.14
C GLU A 65 -4.26 4.77 4.73
N LEU A 66 -3.01 4.41 4.48
CA LEU A 66 -2.40 3.22 5.05
C LEU A 66 -1.12 3.63 5.77
N SER A 67 -1.01 3.26 7.04
CA SER A 67 0.21 3.53 7.77
C SER A 67 1.29 2.53 7.38
N HIS A 68 2.54 2.87 7.68
CA HIS A 68 3.68 1.99 7.47
C HIS A 68 3.44 0.63 8.14
N ASP A 69 2.96 0.66 9.39
CA ASP A 69 2.70 -0.58 10.14
C ASP A 69 1.61 -1.42 9.49
N GLU A 70 0.59 -0.76 8.97
CA GLU A 70 -0.51 -1.44 8.33
C GLU A 70 -0.07 -2.12 7.04
N ILE A 71 0.79 -1.44 6.28
CA ILE A 71 1.34 -1.99 5.04
C ILE A 71 2.14 -3.25 5.34
N LEU A 72 2.99 -3.21 6.35
CA LEU A 72 3.79 -4.37 6.74
C LEU A 72 2.91 -5.51 7.21
N SER A 73 1.85 -5.19 7.94
CA SER A 73 0.91 -6.18 8.42
C SER A 73 0.19 -6.88 7.28
N MET A 74 -0.22 -6.11 6.27
CA MET A 74 -0.87 -6.68 5.10
C MET A 74 0.08 -7.56 4.31
N ALA A 75 1.33 -7.15 4.18
CA ALA A 75 2.34 -7.94 3.47
C ALA A 75 2.61 -9.25 4.20
N GLU A 76 2.65 -9.20 5.52
CA GLU A 76 2.85 -10.40 6.33
C GLU A 76 1.75 -11.41 6.12
N ARG A 77 0.51 -10.95 6.12
CA ARG A 77 -0.64 -11.83 5.90
C ARG A 77 -0.61 -12.47 4.53
N GLU A 78 -0.13 -11.73 3.54
CA GLU A 78 -0.01 -12.24 2.19
C GLU A 78 1.02 -13.35 2.12
N HIS A 79 2.17 -13.14 2.79
CA HIS A 79 3.24 -14.13 2.80
C HIS A 79 2.92 -15.34 3.65
N ASN A 80 2.11 -15.15 4.68
CA ASN A 80 1.75 -16.22 5.60
C ASN A 80 0.47 -16.91 5.21
N SER A 81 0.02 -16.70 4.01
CA SER A 81 -1.20 -17.34 3.57
C SER A 81 -1.01 -18.86 3.64
N PRO A 82 -1.98 -19.54 4.19
CA PRO A 82 -1.86 -20.99 4.38
C PRO A 82 -2.12 -21.73 3.09
N ASN A 83 -1.22 -21.63 2.23
CA ASN A 83 -1.37 -22.27 0.94
C ASN A 83 -0.76 -23.64 0.95
N ILE A 84 -0.63 -24.17 2.00
CA ILE A 84 0.03 -25.41 2.20
C ILE A 84 -0.70 -26.58 1.62
#